data_dbd6f3dcdb71dde84c68e1a40136f0b3
#
_entry.id   dbd6f3dcdb71dde84c68e1a40136f0b3
#
_cell.length_a   1.000
_cell.length_b   1.000
_cell.length_c   1.000
_cell.angle_alpha   90.00
_cell.angle_beta   90.00
_cell.angle_gamma   90.00
#
_symmetry.space_group_name_H-M   'P 1'
#
loop_
_entity.id
_entity.type
_entity.pdbx_description
1 polymer ?
#
loop_
_entity_poly.entity_id
_entity_poly.type
_entity_poly.pdbx_seq_one_letter_code
_entity_poly.pdbx_strand_id
1 'polypeptide(L)'
;FKYDELPKAVQNINIDTRIVNKTGNTKDTYVNVGKLNFKIDEDTFTTYGNIGNLTTNPKVNLSARGKMNLANISKVYPPLKKDLAGILTANVSTSFDMNSIEKGNYQNIKNTGNLSVNNFKYESENVANPFYINKTIISFDTNSIKLNEFDAKTGSSDIFVKGYIDNFYGFIFKNQVLKGNFTLNSNNFKVTDFLSEETSKGDENKENGQLKIPAFLDCKFIANAKNVAYDNINLKNVSGTVFVKDEAVNLQNLKSDVFGGKVGFDGNVSTKGNASTFKMDFKLDQLNIAESFTNLEMLKSIAPIAKTI
;
A
#
# COMPACT_ATOMS: atom_id res chain seq x y z
N PHE A 1 -7.77 -16.89 -28.09
CA PHE A 1 -6.91 -17.84 -27.39
C PHE A 1 -7.51 -18.16 -26.03
N LYS A 2 -7.76 -19.42 -25.75
CA LYS A 2 -8.27 -19.91 -24.46
C LYS A 2 -7.41 -21.09 -24.02
N TYR A 3 -6.92 -21.06 -22.81
CA TYR A 3 -6.36 -22.22 -22.13
C TYR A 3 -7.53 -23.08 -21.63
N ASP A 4 -7.47 -24.40 -21.80
CA ASP A 4 -8.59 -25.31 -21.52
C ASP A 4 -9.10 -25.24 -20.08
N GLU A 5 -8.22 -24.95 -19.14
CA GLU A 5 -8.54 -24.81 -17.71
C GLU A 5 -8.97 -23.40 -17.28
N LEU A 6 -9.04 -22.43 -18.21
CA LEU A 6 -9.37 -21.06 -17.87
C LEU A 6 -10.80 -20.70 -18.25
N PRO A 7 -11.56 -20.07 -17.37
CA PRO A 7 -12.97 -19.73 -17.62
C PRO A 7 -13.15 -18.66 -18.69
N LYS A 8 -12.12 -17.84 -18.97
CA LYS A 8 -12.19 -16.72 -19.94
C LYS A 8 -11.10 -16.82 -21.00
N ALA A 9 -11.46 -16.42 -22.21
CA ALA A 9 -10.55 -16.35 -23.35
C ALA A 9 -10.01 -14.94 -23.55
N VAL A 10 -8.77 -14.83 -24.02
CA VAL A 10 -8.24 -13.61 -24.61
C VAL A 10 -8.79 -13.51 -26.04
N GLN A 11 -9.48 -12.46 -26.34
CA GLN A 11 -10.18 -12.23 -27.62
C GLN A 11 -9.62 -11.03 -28.36
N ASN A 12 -9.97 -10.91 -29.65
CA ASN A 12 -9.62 -9.78 -30.49
C ASN A 12 -8.12 -9.43 -30.43
N ILE A 13 -7.28 -10.46 -30.41
CA ILE A 13 -5.82 -10.28 -30.43
C ILE A 13 -5.46 -9.74 -31.80
N ASN A 14 -4.99 -8.52 -31.85
CA ASN A 14 -4.47 -7.89 -33.06
C ASN A 14 -3.00 -7.55 -32.81
N ILE A 15 -2.13 -8.19 -33.58
CA ILE A 15 -0.68 -8.01 -33.49
C ILE A 15 -0.19 -7.49 -34.82
N ASP A 16 0.30 -6.26 -34.82
CA ASP A 16 1.09 -5.70 -35.90
C ASP A 16 2.53 -5.61 -35.41
N THR A 17 3.36 -6.53 -35.86
CA THR A 17 4.73 -6.66 -35.37
C THR A 17 5.66 -6.95 -36.53
N ARG A 18 6.74 -6.17 -36.64
CA ARG A 18 7.79 -6.35 -37.63
C ARG A 18 9.11 -6.72 -36.97
N ILE A 19 9.67 -7.85 -37.37
CA ILE A 19 11.04 -8.25 -36.98
C ILE A 19 11.97 -7.72 -38.05
N VAL A 20 13.00 -6.99 -37.67
CA VAL A 20 13.96 -6.36 -38.55
C VAL A 20 15.39 -6.75 -38.16
N ASN A 21 16.15 -7.23 -39.14
CA ASN A 21 17.58 -7.42 -39.03
C ASN A 21 18.21 -6.90 -40.30
N LYS A 22 18.94 -5.79 -40.21
CA LYS A 22 19.56 -5.11 -41.38
C LYS A 22 20.98 -5.58 -41.69
N THR A 23 21.64 -6.20 -40.73
CA THR A 23 23.07 -6.52 -40.82
C THR A 23 23.37 -8.01 -41.03
N GLY A 24 22.36 -8.88 -40.84
CA GLY A 24 22.55 -10.33 -40.75
C GLY A 24 23.09 -10.81 -39.39
N ASN A 25 23.54 -9.90 -38.53
CA ASN A 25 23.96 -10.24 -37.17
C ASN A 25 22.75 -10.31 -36.25
N THR A 26 22.57 -11.41 -35.53
CA THR A 26 21.44 -11.65 -34.61
C THR A 26 21.33 -10.58 -33.52
N LYS A 27 22.47 -9.99 -33.10
CA LYS A 27 22.50 -8.90 -32.10
C LYS A 27 21.79 -7.64 -32.57
N ASP A 28 21.71 -7.43 -33.87
CA ASP A 28 21.10 -6.23 -34.48
C ASP A 28 19.60 -6.46 -34.79
N THR A 29 19.08 -7.59 -34.38
CA THR A 29 17.66 -7.90 -34.53
C THR A 29 16.84 -7.11 -33.51
N TYR A 30 15.81 -6.44 -34.02
CA TYR A 30 14.83 -5.77 -33.18
C TYR A 30 13.40 -6.07 -33.65
N VAL A 31 12.46 -5.96 -32.72
CA VAL A 31 11.03 -6.13 -32.96
C VAL A 31 10.36 -4.77 -32.81
N ASN A 32 9.72 -4.30 -33.87
CA ASN A 32 8.79 -3.20 -33.76
C ASN A 32 7.40 -3.75 -33.48
N VAL A 33 6.83 -3.30 -32.37
CA VAL A 33 5.44 -3.54 -32.03
C VAL A 33 4.65 -2.31 -32.47
N GLY A 34 4.10 -2.35 -33.68
CA GLY A 34 3.28 -1.27 -34.19
C GLY A 34 1.95 -1.20 -33.42
N LYS A 35 1.40 -2.35 -33.12
CA LYS A 35 0.19 -2.47 -32.30
C LYS A 35 0.07 -3.88 -31.75
N LEU A 36 -0.13 -3.97 -30.44
CA LEU A 36 -0.57 -5.19 -29.78
C LEU A 36 -1.81 -4.86 -28.98
N ASN A 37 -2.96 -5.34 -29.45
CA ASN A 37 -4.23 -5.19 -28.73
C ASN A 37 -4.77 -6.56 -28.38
N PHE A 38 -5.45 -6.62 -27.27
CA PHE A 38 -6.28 -7.76 -26.90
C PHE A 38 -7.47 -7.32 -26.07
N LYS A 39 -8.49 -8.16 -25.98
CA LYS A 39 -9.64 -8.02 -25.11
C LYS A 39 -9.74 -9.20 -24.15
N ILE A 40 -10.16 -8.88 -22.93
CA ILE A 40 -10.68 -9.84 -21.98
C ILE A 40 -12.05 -9.31 -21.55
N ASP A 41 -13.14 -9.95 -22.01
CA ASP A 41 -14.49 -9.37 -21.96
C ASP A 41 -14.53 -8.00 -22.67
N GLU A 42 -14.91 -6.94 -21.96
CA GLU A 42 -14.95 -5.58 -22.47
C GLU A 42 -13.64 -4.78 -22.25
N ASP A 43 -12.69 -5.37 -21.52
CA ASP A 43 -11.43 -4.71 -21.20
C ASP A 43 -10.49 -4.71 -22.40
N THR A 44 -9.95 -3.55 -22.74
CA THR A 44 -9.02 -3.37 -23.86
C THR A 44 -7.68 -2.86 -23.39
N PHE A 45 -6.61 -3.43 -23.94
CA PHE A 45 -5.26 -3.00 -23.71
C PHE A 45 -4.53 -2.82 -25.04
N THR A 46 -3.85 -1.70 -25.19
CA THR A 46 -3.06 -1.39 -26.39
C THR A 46 -1.61 -1.16 -25.97
N THR A 47 -0.68 -1.84 -26.65
CA THR A 47 0.76 -1.66 -26.45
C THR A 47 1.40 -1.41 -27.81
N TYR A 48 2.39 -0.51 -27.85
CA TYR A 48 3.21 -0.22 -29.02
C TYR A 48 4.63 0.15 -28.59
N GLY A 49 5.59 0.02 -29.50
CA GLY A 49 6.98 0.37 -29.25
C GLY A 49 7.98 -0.56 -29.91
N ASN A 50 9.12 -0.79 -29.29
CA ASN A 50 10.14 -1.67 -29.84
C ASN A 50 10.92 -2.43 -28.75
N ILE A 51 11.43 -3.59 -29.16
CA ILE A 51 12.34 -4.43 -28.37
C ILE A 51 13.55 -4.74 -29.25
N GLY A 52 14.72 -4.30 -28.84
CA GLY A 52 15.98 -4.55 -29.53
C GLY A 52 16.93 -5.43 -28.76
N ASN A 53 18.02 -5.82 -29.38
CA ASN A 53 19.11 -6.60 -28.79
C ASN A 53 18.63 -7.92 -28.14
N LEU A 54 17.76 -8.66 -28.85
CA LEU A 54 16.98 -9.77 -28.34
C LEU A 54 17.78 -10.92 -27.75
N THR A 55 19.02 -11.14 -28.24
CA THR A 55 19.80 -12.33 -27.91
C THR A 55 20.79 -12.16 -26.76
N THR A 56 21.10 -10.93 -26.36
CA THR A 56 22.11 -10.68 -25.32
C THR A 56 21.55 -9.91 -24.14
N ASN A 57 21.04 -8.72 -24.35
CA ASN A 57 20.44 -7.88 -23.32
C ASN A 57 19.26 -7.11 -23.94
N PRO A 58 18.07 -7.69 -23.96
CA PRO A 58 16.92 -7.06 -24.57
C PRO A 58 16.67 -5.65 -24.02
N LYS A 59 16.58 -4.68 -24.94
CA LYS A 59 16.23 -3.29 -24.64
C LYS A 59 14.77 -3.08 -25.03
N VAL A 60 13.99 -2.71 -24.04
CA VAL A 60 12.52 -2.56 -24.15
C VAL A 60 12.18 -1.08 -24.11
N ASN A 61 11.43 -0.61 -25.12
CA ASN A 61 10.81 0.71 -25.15
C ASN A 61 9.36 0.51 -25.56
N LEU A 62 8.45 0.54 -24.61
CA LEU A 62 7.04 0.25 -24.82
C LEU A 62 6.16 1.32 -24.21
N SER A 63 5.04 1.58 -24.84
CA SER A 63 3.95 2.37 -24.30
C SER A 63 2.71 1.48 -24.19
N ALA A 64 2.08 1.51 -23.05
CA ALA A 64 0.86 0.75 -22.76
C ALA A 64 -0.26 1.68 -22.32
N ARG A 65 -1.43 1.50 -22.91
CA ARG A 65 -2.63 2.23 -22.55
C ARG A 65 -3.81 1.27 -22.48
N GLY A 66 -4.61 1.39 -21.44
CA GLY A 66 -5.81 0.56 -21.36
C GLY A 66 -6.52 0.67 -20.03
N LYS A 67 -7.66 -0.01 -19.99
CA LYS A 67 -8.46 -0.22 -18.80
C LYS A 67 -8.73 -1.72 -18.68
N MET A 68 -8.59 -2.26 -17.50
CA MET A 68 -8.71 -3.70 -17.25
C MET A 68 -9.40 -3.95 -15.91
N ASN A 69 -10.39 -4.84 -15.92
CA ASN A 69 -10.96 -5.37 -14.69
C ASN A 69 -10.02 -6.46 -14.14
N LEU A 70 -9.45 -6.21 -12.96
CA LEU A 70 -8.48 -7.11 -12.34
C LEU A 70 -9.07 -8.50 -12.04
N ALA A 71 -10.38 -8.60 -11.83
CA ALA A 71 -11.06 -9.89 -11.67
C ALA A 71 -10.96 -10.77 -12.93
N ASN A 72 -10.68 -10.20 -14.09
CA ASN A 72 -10.50 -10.95 -15.33
C ASN A 72 -9.09 -11.49 -15.48
N ILE A 73 -8.08 -10.87 -14.85
CA ILE A 73 -6.67 -11.31 -14.95
C ILE A 73 -6.48 -12.67 -14.29
N SER A 74 -6.99 -12.87 -13.08
CA SER A 74 -6.89 -14.16 -12.35
C SER A 74 -7.53 -15.31 -13.12
N LYS A 75 -8.50 -15.00 -13.99
CA LYS A 75 -9.20 -15.97 -14.84
C LYS A 75 -8.45 -16.35 -16.12
N VAL A 76 -7.43 -15.59 -16.51
CA VAL A 76 -6.63 -15.84 -17.74
C VAL A 76 -5.16 -16.09 -17.46
N TYR A 77 -4.70 -15.89 -16.23
CA TYR A 77 -3.33 -16.13 -15.80
C TYR A 77 -3.28 -16.92 -14.49
N PRO A 78 -3.13 -18.26 -14.53
CA PRO A 78 -3.22 -19.16 -13.38
C PRO A 78 -2.27 -18.89 -12.22
N PRO A 79 -1.03 -18.35 -12.42
CA PRO A 79 -0.14 -18.06 -11.30
C PRO A 79 -0.69 -17.03 -10.31
N LEU A 80 -1.65 -16.18 -10.72
CA LEU A 80 -2.36 -15.29 -9.83
C LEU A 80 -3.48 -16.03 -9.10
N LYS A 81 -3.13 -16.75 -8.04
CA LYS A 81 -4.06 -17.58 -7.24
C LYS A 81 -5.04 -16.78 -6.37
N LYS A 82 -5.06 -15.44 -6.43
CA LYS A 82 -5.95 -14.60 -5.61
C LYS A 82 -7.03 -13.99 -6.48
N ASP A 83 -8.26 -14.01 -5.98
CA ASP A 83 -9.36 -13.26 -6.57
C ASP A 83 -9.08 -11.76 -6.40
N LEU A 84 -8.58 -11.17 -7.48
CA LEU A 84 -8.39 -9.73 -7.55
C LEU A 84 -9.70 -9.06 -7.91
N ALA A 85 -10.01 -7.94 -7.27
CA ALA A 85 -11.12 -7.07 -7.63
C ALA A 85 -10.59 -5.69 -8.00
N GLY A 86 -11.38 -4.90 -8.73
CA GLY A 86 -11.05 -3.52 -9.06
C GLY A 86 -10.73 -3.29 -10.53
N ILE A 87 -10.59 -2.02 -10.87
CA ILE A 87 -10.34 -1.54 -12.23
C ILE A 87 -8.96 -0.90 -12.29
N LEU A 88 -8.07 -1.52 -13.04
CA LEU A 88 -6.77 -0.94 -13.40
C LEU A 88 -6.92 -0.08 -14.65
N THR A 89 -6.43 1.15 -14.60
CA THR A 89 -6.26 2.00 -15.79
C THR A 89 -4.79 2.40 -15.89
N ALA A 90 -4.19 2.22 -17.05
CA ALA A 90 -2.80 2.53 -17.31
C ALA A 90 -2.65 3.43 -18.53
N ASN A 91 -1.71 4.36 -18.47
CA ASN A 91 -1.18 5.12 -19.58
C ASN A 91 0.29 5.38 -19.26
N VAL A 92 1.14 4.39 -19.57
CA VAL A 92 2.54 4.35 -19.15
C VAL A 92 3.44 4.07 -20.33
N SER A 93 4.52 4.82 -20.44
CA SER A 93 5.66 4.52 -21.31
C SER A 93 6.83 4.07 -20.48
N THR A 94 7.48 3.00 -20.89
CA THR A 94 8.61 2.39 -20.16
C THR A 94 9.80 2.18 -21.09
N SER A 95 11.00 2.39 -20.57
CA SER A 95 12.27 2.08 -21.24
C SER A 95 13.23 1.46 -20.23
N PHE A 96 13.73 0.28 -20.55
CA PHE A 96 14.69 -0.45 -19.71
C PHE A 96 15.45 -1.50 -20.54
N ASP A 97 16.49 -2.07 -19.95
CA ASP A 97 17.13 -3.28 -20.42
C ASP A 97 17.00 -4.42 -19.41
N MET A 98 17.00 -5.68 -19.91
CA MET A 98 16.75 -6.85 -19.06
C MET A 98 17.81 -7.06 -17.99
N ASN A 99 19.09 -6.79 -18.28
CA ASN A 99 20.16 -6.91 -17.29
C ASN A 99 19.94 -5.96 -16.11
N SER A 100 19.37 -4.78 -16.34
CA SER A 100 19.03 -3.83 -15.27
C SER A 100 17.97 -4.40 -14.35
N ILE A 101 16.96 -5.09 -14.90
CA ILE A 101 15.92 -5.78 -14.10
C ILE A 101 16.52 -6.93 -13.31
N GLU A 102 17.28 -7.81 -13.95
CA GLU A 102 17.87 -9.00 -13.34
C GLU A 102 18.84 -8.66 -12.20
N LYS A 103 19.66 -7.61 -12.40
CA LYS A 103 20.61 -7.13 -11.38
C LYS A 103 20.00 -6.20 -10.33
N GLY A 104 18.72 -5.85 -10.45
CA GLY A 104 18.07 -4.94 -9.53
C GLY A 104 18.50 -3.47 -9.68
N ASN A 105 19.10 -3.10 -10.81
CA ASN A 105 19.53 -1.73 -11.14
C ASN A 105 18.32 -0.90 -11.62
N TYR A 106 17.32 -0.76 -10.78
CA TYR A 106 16.01 -0.16 -11.11
C TYR A 106 16.10 1.33 -11.48
N GLN A 107 17.17 2.04 -11.10
CA GLN A 107 17.42 3.42 -11.52
C GLN A 107 17.56 3.58 -13.06
N ASN A 108 17.83 2.47 -13.77
CA ASN A 108 17.91 2.45 -15.23
C ASN A 108 16.53 2.29 -15.90
N ILE A 109 15.50 1.98 -15.14
CA ILE A 109 14.12 1.94 -15.65
C ILE A 109 13.60 3.37 -15.74
N LYS A 110 13.23 3.78 -16.93
CA LYS A 110 12.62 5.09 -17.20
C LYS A 110 11.15 4.88 -17.51
N ASN A 111 10.29 5.30 -16.59
CA ASN A 111 8.85 5.29 -16.78
C ASN A 111 8.31 6.70 -16.79
N THR A 112 7.28 6.92 -17.60
CA THR A 112 6.48 8.15 -17.59
C THR A 112 5.01 7.79 -17.72
N GLY A 113 4.13 8.64 -17.18
CA GLY A 113 2.69 8.43 -17.29
C GLY A 113 2.01 8.14 -15.95
N ASN A 114 0.85 7.50 -16.03
CA ASN A 114 0.02 7.30 -14.86
C ASN A 114 -0.57 5.88 -14.84
N LEU A 115 -0.75 5.38 -13.63
CA LEU A 115 -1.45 4.16 -13.32
C LEU A 115 -2.49 4.45 -12.23
N SER A 116 -3.71 3.98 -12.39
CA SER A 116 -4.71 4.06 -11.33
C SER A 116 -5.40 2.71 -11.13
N VAL A 117 -5.74 2.47 -9.87
CA VAL A 117 -6.58 1.33 -9.48
C VAL A 117 -7.77 1.86 -8.70
N ASN A 118 -8.96 1.42 -9.06
CA ASN A 118 -10.19 1.81 -8.38
C ASN A 118 -10.94 0.58 -7.89
N ASN A 119 -11.63 0.72 -6.75
CA ASN A 119 -12.47 -0.32 -6.15
C ASN A 119 -11.71 -1.65 -5.94
N PHE A 120 -10.51 -1.56 -5.37
CA PHE A 120 -9.66 -2.71 -5.10
C PHE A 120 -9.82 -3.16 -3.65
N LYS A 121 -10.04 -4.46 -3.43
CA LYS A 121 -10.01 -5.07 -2.10
C LYS A 121 -8.64 -5.73 -1.88
N TYR A 122 -7.96 -5.34 -0.82
CA TYR A 122 -6.74 -6.01 -0.36
C TYR A 122 -7.01 -6.75 0.94
N GLU A 123 -6.75 -8.04 0.94
CA GLU A 123 -6.89 -8.93 2.09
C GLU A 123 -5.69 -9.86 2.16
N SER A 124 -5.07 -9.97 3.30
CA SER A 124 -3.93 -10.87 3.52
C SER A 124 -3.72 -11.12 5.01
N GLU A 125 -2.90 -12.11 5.33
CA GLU A 125 -2.50 -12.38 6.72
C GLU A 125 -1.69 -11.25 7.36
N ASN A 126 -1.17 -10.31 6.56
CA ASN A 126 -0.38 -9.18 7.02
C ASN A 126 -1.22 -7.99 7.49
N VAL A 127 -2.54 -8.07 7.42
CA VAL A 127 -3.46 -7.00 7.86
C VAL A 127 -4.58 -7.60 8.70
N ALA A 128 -5.02 -6.87 9.71
CA ALA A 128 -6.07 -7.33 10.62
C ALA A 128 -7.45 -7.35 9.95
N ASN A 129 -7.76 -6.33 9.18
CA ASN A 129 -9.01 -6.18 8.43
C ASN A 129 -8.72 -5.94 6.95
N PRO A 130 -9.63 -6.32 6.04
CA PRO A 130 -9.51 -5.99 4.63
C PRO A 130 -9.44 -4.47 4.40
N PHE A 131 -8.57 -4.06 3.47
CA PHE A 131 -8.55 -2.70 2.96
C PHE A 131 -9.43 -2.60 1.72
N TYR A 132 -10.37 -1.70 1.75
CA TYR A 132 -11.20 -1.31 0.60
C TYR A 132 -10.62 -0.04 0.01
N ILE A 133 -9.87 -0.18 -1.07
CA ILE A 133 -9.19 0.92 -1.74
C ILE A 133 -10.15 1.49 -2.79
N ASN A 134 -10.72 2.65 -2.49
CA ASN A 134 -11.62 3.36 -3.41
C ASN A 134 -10.86 3.79 -4.65
N LYS A 135 -9.66 4.36 -4.43
CA LYS A 135 -8.84 4.90 -5.51
C LYS A 135 -7.37 4.95 -5.15
N THR A 136 -6.53 4.57 -6.10
CA THR A 136 -5.09 4.80 -6.06
C THR A 136 -4.64 5.41 -7.37
N ILE A 137 -3.82 6.47 -7.32
CA ILE A 137 -3.19 7.07 -8.49
C ILE A 137 -1.69 7.16 -8.25
N ILE A 138 -0.94 6.54 -9.15
CA ILE A 138 0.52 6.61 -9.19
C ILE A 138 0.93 7.31 -10.48
N SER A 139 1.80 8.30 -10.39
CA SER A 139 2.46 8.90 -11.55
C SER A 139 3.94 8.54 -11.56
N PHE A 140 4.40 8.28 -12.76
CA PHE A 140 5.79 8.01 -13.09
C PHE A 140 6.36 9.21 -13.81
N ASP A 141 7.45 9.70 -13.32
CA ASP A 141 8.33 10.67 -13.94
C ASP A 141 9.70 9.99 -14.12
N THR A 142 10.55 10.50 -15.01
CA THR A 142 11.86 9.94 -15.32
C THR A 142 12.72 9.64 -14.09
N ASN A 143 12.53 10.36 -13.02
CA ASN A 143 13.38 10.28 -11.81
C ASN A 143 12.58 10.01 -10.51
N SER A 144 11.26 9.96 -10.58
CA SER A 144 10.44 9.80 -9.38
C SER A 144 9.17 9.00 -9.62
N ILE A 145 8.70 8.34 -8.57
CA ILE A 145 7.41 7.67 -8.53
C ILE A 145 6.62 8.29 -7.40
N LYS A 146 5.48 8.85 -7.76
CA LYS A 146 4.64 9.59 -6.83
C LYS A 146 3.30 8.90 -6.64
N LEU A 147 2.95 8.65 -5.39
CA LEU A 147 1.59 8.34 -4.98
C LEU A 147 0.82 9.65 -4.86
N ASN A 148 0.03 9.96 -5.89
CA ASN A 148 -0.77 11.19 -5.90
C ASN A 148 -2.00 11.08 -5.02
N GLU A 149 -2.57 9.88 -4.95
CA GLU A 149 -3.78 9.59 -4.19
C GLU A 149 -3.77 8.11 -3.79
N PHE A 150 -4.08 7.86 -2.54
CA PHE A 150 -4.49 6.57 -2.01
C PHE A 150 -5.63 6.86 -1.04
N ASP A 151 -6.82 6.49 -1.45
CA ASP A 151 -8.05 6.61 -0.68
C ASP A 151 -8.55 5.21 -0.34
N ALA A 152 -8.55 4.88 0.93
CA ALA A 152 -8.92 3.55 1.42
C ALA A 152 -9.70 3.61 2.72
N LYS A 153 -10.39 2.51 3.01
CA LYS A 153 -11.06 2.24 4.29
C LYS A 153 -10.66 0.86 4.79
N THR A 154 -10.54 0.74 6.11
CA THR A 154 -10.42 -0.54 6.80
C THR A 154 -11.21 -0.47 8.10
N GLY A 155 -12.14 -1.39 8.32
CA GLY A 155 -13.12 -1.25 9.39
C GLY A 155 -13.89 0.07 9.29
N SER A 156 -13.87 0.87 10.36
CA SER A 156 -14.46 2.21 10.42
C SER A 156 -13.46 3.35 10.10
N SER A 157 -12.18 3.01 9.92
CA SER A 157 -11.11 3.97 9.62
C SER A 157 -11.07 4.36 8.16
N ASP A 158 -10.89 5.67 7.89
CA ASP A 158 -10.58 6.20 6.57
C ASP A 158 -9.10 6.60 6.49
N ILE A 159 -8.47 6.34 5.35
CA ILE A 159 -7.03 6.52 5.13
C ILE A 159 -6.80 7.21 3.80
N PHE A 160 -6.25 8.43 3.86
CA PHE A 160 -5.84 9.18 2.68
C PHE A 160 -4.33 9.38 2.71
N VAL A 161 -3.63 8.83 1.71
CA VAL A 161 -2.16 8.91 1.63
C VAL A 161 -1.72 9.50 0.31
N LYS A 162 -0.70 10.35 0.37
CA LYS A 162 0.03 10.84 -0.80
C LYS A 162 1.52 10.99 -0.47
N GLY A 163 2.38 10.91 -1.46
CA GLY A 163 3.82 11.07 -1.25
C GLY A 163 4.67 10.46 -2.34
N TYR A 164 5.89 10.08 -2.00
CA TYR A 164 6.85 9.50 -2.91
C TYR A 164 7.17 8.06 -2.51
N ILE A 165 7.30 7.21 -3.53
CA ILE A 165 7.66 5.80 -3.39
C ILE A 165 9.12 5.65 -3.84
N ASP A 166 9.98 5.15 -2.94
CA ASP A 166 11.42 5.07 -3.19
C ASP A 166 11.84 3.71 -3.78
N ASN A 167 11.09 2.63 -3.49
CA ASN A 167 11.44 1.27 -3.89
C ASN A 167 10.29 0.51 -4.59
N PHE A 168 9.60 1.17 -5.50
CA PHE A 168 8.42 0.60 -6.18
C PHE A 168 8.73 -0.70 -6.92
N TYR A 169 9.80 -0.73 -7.72
CA TYR A 169 10.13 -1.92 -8.53
C TYR A 169 10.64 -3.07 -7.68
N GLY A 170 11.40 -2.77 -6.63
CA GLY A 170 11.83 -3.76 -5.66
C GLY A 170 10.65 -4.40 -4.93
N PHE A 171 9.66 -3.61 -4.57
CA PHE A 171 8.42 -4.07 -3.96
C PHE A 171 7.60 -4.95 -4.91
N ILE A 172 7.38 -4.50 -6.16
CA ILE A 172 6.52 -5.22 -7.12
C ILE A 172 7.18 -6.50 -7.66
N PHE A 173 8.49 -6.47 -7.96
CA PHE A 173 9.15 -7.55 -8.70
C PHE A 173 10.05 -8.46 -7.86
N LYS A 174 10.44 -8.06 -6.66
CA LYS A 174 11.42 -8.78 -5.83
C LYS A 174 10.96 -9.03 -4.39
N ASN A 175 9.67 -8.83 -4.10
CA ASN A 175 9.10 -8.98 -2.75
C ASN A 175 9.87 -8.21 -1.65
N GLN A 176 10.48 -7.09 -2.03
CA GLN A 176 11.14 -6.20 -1.09
C GLN A 176 10.10 -5.35 -0.35
N VAL A 177 10.50 -4.78 0.79
CA VAL A 177 9.64 -3.86 1.53
C VAL A 177 9.35 -2.60 0.72
N LEU A 178 8.14 -2.08 0.81
CA LEU A 178 7.75 -0.80 0.22
C LEU A 178 8.39 0.32 1.04
N LYS A 179 9.20 1.16 0.38
CA LYS A 179 9.83 2.33 0.98
C LYS A 179 9.24 3.61 0.44
N GLY A 180 9.12 4.61 1.31
CA GLY A 180 8.64 5.90 0.86
C GLY A 180 8.39 6.90 1.97
N ASN A 181 8.08 8.14 1.53
CA ASN A 181 7.79 9.28 2.40
C ASN A 181 6.42 9.83 2.04
N PHE A 182 5.52 9.86 3.01
CA PHE A 182 4.12 10.12 2.78
C PHE A 182 3.54 11.14 3.75
N THR A 183 2.45 11.77 3.32
CA THR A 183 1.50 12.44 4.20
C THR A 183 0.26 11.55 4.32
N LEU A 184 -0.12 11.23 5.54
CA LEU A 184 -1.32 10.50 5.88
C LEU A 184 -2.33 11.44 6.51
N ASN A 185 -3.56 11.43 6.01
CA ASN A 185 -4.68 12.14 6.60
C ASN A 185 -5.81 11.15 6.88
N SER A 186 -6.53 11.36 7.98
CA SER A 186 -7.73 10.60 8.34
C SER A 186 -8.75 11.52 9.02
N ASN A 187 -10.03 11.32 8.75
CA ASN A 187 -11.07 11.97 9.52
C ASN A 187 -11.40 11.15 10.77
N ASN A 188 -11.41 9.82 10.62
CA ASN A 188 -11.66 8.88 11.71
C ASN A 188 -10.69 7.72 11.60
N PHE A 189 -9.86 7.56 12.62
CA PHE A 189 -8.89 6.47 12.73
C PHE A 189 -9.18 5.70 14.01
N LYS A 190 -9.57 4.45 13.88
CA LYS A 190 -9.86 3.58 15.02
C LYS A 190 -8.76 2.53 15.15
N VAL A 191 -7.99 2.59 16.23
CA VAL A 191 -6.83 1.71 16.42
C VAL A 191 -7.24 0.22 16.43
N THR A 192 -8.45 -0.09 16.95
CA THR A 192 -8.95 -1.46 16.98
C THR A 192 -9.21 -2.06 15.59
N ASP A 193 -9.36 -1.25 14.54
CA ASP A 193 -9.49 -1.75 13.17
C ASP A 193 -8.20 -2.42 12.66
N PHE A 194 -7.08 -2.23 13.37
CA PHE A 194 -5.76 -2.82 13.07
C PHE A 194 -5.39 -3.95 14.04
N LEU A 195 -6.32 -4.36 14.91
CA LEU A 195 -6.15 -5.48 15.82
C LEU A 195 -6.74 -6.75 15.19
N SER A 196 -5.96 -7.83 15.12
CA SER A 196 -6.47 -9.14 14.69
C SER A 196 -7.37 -9.72 15.79
N GLU A 197 -8.50 -10.28 15.42
CA GLU A 197 -9.28 -11.12 16.34
C GLU A 197 -8.48 -12.41 16.60
N GLU A 198 -8.08 -12.64 17.84
CA GLU A 198 -7.61 -13.96 18.24
C GLU A 198 -8.83 -14.88 18.35
N THR A 199 -8.97 -15.78 17.40
CA THR A 199 -9.87 -16.94 17.54
C THR A 199 -9.21 -17.96 18.48
N SER A 200 -9.10 -17.64 19.77
CA SER A 200 -8.81 -18.64 20.80
C SER A 200 -10.10 -19.27 21.24
N LYS A 201 -10.39 -20.47 20.74
CA LYS A 201 -11.38 -21.37 21.31
C LYS A 201 -10.95 -21.71 22.74
N GLY A 202 -11.54 -21.09 23.74
CA GLY A 202 -11.52 -21.67 25.08
C GLY A 202 -11.14 -20.81 26.29
N ASP A 203 -11.06 -19.46 26.23
CA ASP A 203 -10.87 -18.65 27.42
C ASP A 203 -11.76 -17.40 27.40
N GLU A 204 -12.72 -17.32 28.35
CA GLU A 204 -13.73 -16.25 28.46
C GLU A 204 -13.18 -14.89 28.94
N ASN A 205 -11.86 -14.69 28.99
CA ASN A 205 -11.23 -13.48 29.56
C ASN A 205 -10.21 -12.78 28.65
N LYS A 206 -10.33 -12.86 27.31
CA LYS A 206 -9.39 -12.16 26.43
C LYS A 206 -10.08 -11.20 25.46
N GLU A 207 -10.21 -9.97 25.88
CA GLU A 207 -10.64 -8.81 25.06
C GLU A 207 -9.50 -8.13 24.28
N ASN A 208 -8.35 -8.73 24.10
CA ASN A 208 -7.22 -8.04 23.49
C ASN A 208 -6.75 -8.74 22.19
N GLY A 209 -7.34 -8.34 21.07
CA GLY A 209 -6.79 -8.67 19.76
C GLY A 209 -5.34 -8.17 19.62
N GLN A 210 -4.51 -8.92 18.91
CA GLN A 210 -3.11 -8.53 18.67
C GLN A 210 -3.03 -7.47 17.56
N LEU A 211 -2.38 -6.35 17.84
CA LEU A 211 -2.06 -5.34 16.81
C LEU A 211 -1.26 -6.00 15.67
N LYS A 212 -1.63 -5.72 14.43
CA LYS A 212 -0.93 -6.23 13.25
C LYS A 212 -0.33 -5.09 12.45
N ILE A 213 0.99 -4.99 12.52
CA ILE A 213 1.78 -4.00 11.77
C ILE A 213 2.36 -4.70 10.54
N PRO A 214 2.07 -4.22 9.30
CA PRO A 214 2.56 -4.89 8.11
C PRO A 214 4.09 -4.92 8.00
N ALA A 215 4.66 -6.13 7.86
CA ALA A 215 6.10 -6.34 7.69
C ALA A 215 6.64 -5.78 6.35
N PHE A 216 5.77 -5.58 5.36
CA PHE A 216 6.15 -5.12 4.03
C PHE A 216 6.36 -3.61 3.91
N LEU A 217 6.25 -2.85 5.02
CA LEU A 217 6.42 -1.39 5.04
C LEU A 217 7.77 -0.99 5.66
N ASP A 218 8.46 -0.03 5.06
CA ASP A 218 9.57 0.75 5.60
C ASP A 218 9.33 2.22 5.19
N CYS A 219 8.39 2.87 5.87
CA CYS A 219 7.80 4.13 5.43
C CYS A 219 7.77 5.17 6.54
N LYS A 220 7.98 6.43 6.14
CA LYS A 220 7.76 7.60 6.99
C LYS A 220 6.44 8.26 6.60
N PHE A 221 5.63 8.59 7.59
CA PHE A 221 4.38 9.33 7.43
C PHE A 221 4.41 10.61 8.27
N ILE A 222 4.07 11.74 7.64
CA ILE A 222 3.57 12.91 8.36
C ILE A 222 2.07 12.67 8.51
N ALA A 223 1.64 12.39 9.74
CA ALA A 223 0.29 11.95 10.03
C ALA A 223 -0.56 13.10 10.60
N ASN A 224 -1.79 13.19 10.12
CA ASN A 224 -2.82 14.08 10.63
C ASN A 224 -4.14 13.32 10.70
N ALA A 225 -4.76 13.26 11.86
CA ALA A 225 -6.07 12.66 12.03
C ALA A 225 -6.97 13.58 12.86
N LYS A 226 -8.21 13.79 12.37
CA LYS A 226 -9.17 14.61 13.11
C LYS A 226 -9.63 13.93 14.40
N ASN A 227 -9.88 12.63 14.31
CA ASN A 227 -10.29 11.80 15.43
C ASN A 227 -9.49 10.49 15.40
N VAL A 228 -8.91 10.12 16.54
CA VAL A 228 -8.29 8.81 16.75
C VAL A 228 -8.95 8.17 17.97
N ALA A 229 -9.62 7.05 17.74
CA ALA A 229 -10.29 6.30 18.81
C ALA A 229 -9.43 5.08 19.22
N TYR A 230 -9.16 4.97 20.50
CA TYR A 230 -8.54 3.82 21.12
C TYR A 230 -9.27 3.50 22.43
N ASP A 231 -9.93 2.37 22.48
CA ASP A 231 -10.84 1.99 23.56
C ASP A 231 -11.88 3.10 23.82
N ASN A 232 -12.01 3.58 25.05
CA ASN A 232 -12.90 4.67 25.43
C ASN A 232 -12.25 6.08 25.29
N ILE A 233 -11.01 6.16 24.78
CA ILE A 233 -10.30 7.42 24.58
C ILE A 233 -10.51 7.91 23.15
N ASN A 234 -10.89 9.18 23.01
CA ASN A 234 -11.01 9.85 21.74
C ASN A 234 -10.04 11.04 21.68
N LEU A 235 -8.97 10.86 20.92
CA LEU A 235 -7.96 11.89 20.65
C LEU A 235 -8.41 12.73 19.47
N LYS A 236 -8.37 14.06 19.60
CA LYS A 236 -8.74 15.01 18.53
C LYS A 236 -7.52 15.73 17.98
N ASN A 237 -7.56 16.06 16.70
CA ASN A 237 -6.53 16.84 16.03
C ASN A 237 -5.12 16.23 16.18
N VAL A 238 -5.03 14.91 16.07
CA VAL A 238 -3.75 14.20 16.19
C VAL A 238 -2.84 14.56 15.02
N SER A 239 -1.61 14.95 15.33
CA SER A 239 -0.59 15.26 14.32
C SER A 239 0.80 14.87 14.80
N GLY A 240 1.67 14.46 13.88
CA GLY A 240 3.06 14.12 14.19
C GLY A 240 3.71 13.27 13.10
N THR A 241 4.83 12.64 13.42
CA THR A 241 5.56 11.76 12.51
C THR A 241 5.43 10.31 12.96
N VAL A 242 5.13 9.43 12.01
CA VAL A 242 4.99 7.98 12.21
C VAL A 242 5.94 7.27 11.27
N PHE A 243 6.81 6.43 11.84
CA PHE A 243 7.64 5.51 11.06
C PHE A 243 7.09 4.09 11.22
N VAL A 244 6.88 3.42 10.11
CA VAL A 244 6.47 2.01 10.09
C VAL A 244 7.60 1.21 9.47
N LYS A 245 8.19 0.30 10.24
CA LYS A 245 9.32 -0.52 9.80
C LYS A 245 9.48 -1.76 10.67
N ASP A 246 9.85 -2.90 10.05
CA ASP A 246 10.18 -4.15 10.75
C ASP A 246 9.10 -4.57 11.75
N GLU A 247 7.82 -4.53 11.33
CA GLU A 247 6.65 -4.83 12.17
C GLU A 247 6.57 -3.95 13.44
N ALA A 248 7.10 -2.72 13.34
CA ALA A 248 7.04 -1.74 14.42
C ALA A 248 6.55 -0.38 13.90
N VAL A 249 5.87 0.34 14.78
CA VAL A 249 5.49 1.74 14.61
C VAL A 249 6.27 2.57 15.62
N ASN A 250 7.02 3.55 15.13
CA ASN A 250 7.67 4.55 15.97
C ASN A 250 6.95 5.88 15.81
N LEU A 251 6.45 6.40 16.90
CA LEU A 251 5.70 7.64 16.99
C LEU A 251 6.62 8.75 17.49
N GLN A 252 6.69 9.86 16.77
CA GLN A 252 7.57 10.98 17.12
C GLN A 252 6.81 12.30 17.09
N ASN A 253 6.94 13.05 18.20
CA ASN A 253 6.35 14.37 18.37
C ASN A 253 4.84 14.39 18.06
N LEU A 254 4.10 13.35 18.45
CA LEU A 254 2.68 13.34 18.30
C LEU A 254 2.05 14.32 19.29
N LYS A 255 1.02 15.03 18.82
CA LYS A 255 0.22 15.97 19.60
C LYS A 255 -1.23 15.70 19.36
N SER A 256 -2.05 15.91 20.39
CA SER A 256 -3.50 15.77 20.31
C SER A 256 -4.19 16.60 21.37
N ASP A 257 -5.45 16.93 21.13
CA ASP A 257 -6.38 17.45 22.12
C ASP A 257 -7.12 16.28 22.75
N VAL A 258 -7.20 16.25 24.09
CA VAL A 258 -7.91 15.21 24.86
C VAL A 258 -8.30 15.78 26.22
N PHE A 259 -9.47 15.39 26.74
CA PHE A 259 -9.96 15.77 28.08
C PHE A 259 -9.82 17.28 28.37
N GLY A 260 -10.21 18.13 27.42
CA GLY A 260 -10.17 19.59 27.54
C GLY A 260 -8.78 20.22 27.51
N GLY A 261 -7.71 19.43 27.48
CA GLY A 261 -6.32 19.88 27.40
C GLY A 261 -5.57 19.30 26.21
N LYS A 262 -4.24 19.20 26.33
CA LYS A 262 -3.36 18.69 25.29
C LYS A 262 -2.48 17.57 25.78
N VAL A 263 -2.20 16.62 24.89
CA VAL A 263 -1.19 15.59 25.12
C VAL A 263 -0.16 15.62 23.99
N GLY A 264 1.11 15.56 24.38
CA GLY A 264 2.21 15.23 23.49
C GLY A 264 2.70 13.82 23.82
N PHE A 265 3.05 13.02 22.82
CA PHE A 265 3.58 11.69 23.09
C PHE A 265 4.57 11.23 22.02
N ASP A 266 5.55 10.50 22.48
CA ASP A 266 6.51 9.74 21.71
C ASP A 266 6.37 8.26 22.10
N GLY A 267 6.60 7.35 21.16
CA GLY A 267 6.44 5.94 21.51
C GLY A 267 6.89 4.97 20.44
N ASN A 268 6.99 3.73 20.86
CA ASN A 268 7.25 2.60 19.97
C ASN A 268 6.28 1.46 20.29
N VAL A 269 5.70 0.90 19.25
CA VAL A 269 4.87 -0.30 19.31
C VAL A 269 5.44 -1.31 18.34
N SER A 270 5.74 -2.53 18.80
CA SER A 270 6.26 -3.60 17.96
C SER A 270 5.39 -4.84 18.07
N THR A 271 5.12 -5.44 16.93
CA THR A 271 4.43 -6.74 16.82
C THR A 271 5.36 -7.86 16.34
N LYS A 272 6.67 -7.57 16.36
CA LYS A 272 7.72 -8.54 16.04
C LYS A 272 7.91 -9.52 17.20
N GLY A 273 7.41 -10.73 17.04
CA GLY A 273 7.50 -11.79 18.08
C GLY A 273 6.13 -12.28 18.53
N ASN A 274 6.11 -13.06 19.60
CA ASN A 274 4.90 -13.74 20.09
C ASN A 274 3.96 -12.83 20.90
N ALA A 275 4.43 -11.64 21.27
CA ALA A 275 3.62 -10.65 22.00
C ALA A 275 3.95 -9.24 21.51
N SER A 276 2.90 -8.41 21.42
CA SER A 276 3.10 -6.98 21.14
C SER A 276 3.76 -6.30 22.31
N THR A 277 4.76 -5.46 22.04
CA THR A 277 5.42 -4.63 23.03
C THR A 277 5.19 -3.16 22.72
N PHE A 278 5.07 -2.34 23.75
CA PHE A 278 4.94 -0.90 23.58
C PHE A 278 5.74 -0.15 24.66
N LYS A 279 6.23 1.01 24.27
CA LYS A 279 6.82 2.01 25.14
C LYS A 279 6.24 3.36 24.74
N MET A 280 5.76 4.13 25.71
CA MET A 280 5.15 5.44 25.48
C MET A 280 5.66 6.43 26.52
N ASP A 281 6.03 7.63 26.05
CA ASP A 281 6.40 8.78 26.87
C ASP A 281 5.36 9.87 26.63
N PHE A 282 4.72 10.36 27.68
CA PHE A 282 3.63 11.33 27.60
C PHE A 282 4.02 12.66 28.22
N LYS A 283 3.58 13.76 27.58
CA LYS A 283 3.60 15.12 28.11
C LYS A 283 2.16 15.60 28.15
N LEU A 284 1.67 15.90 29.35
CA LEU A 284 0.28 16.30 29.59
C LEU A 284 0.23 17.77 29.94
N ASP A 285 -0.70 18.52 29.34
CA ASP A 285 -0.84 19.95 29.55
C ASP A 285 -2.32 20.30 29.71
N GLN A 286 -2.66 20.93 30.86
CA GLN A 286 -3.97 21.48 31.19
C GLN A 286 -5.16 20.51 31.03
N LEU A 287 -4.95 19.22 31.35
CA LEU A 287 -6.02 18.23 31.31
C LEU A 287 -7.09 18.48 32.36
N ASN A 288 -8.35 18.28 32.02
CA ASN A 288 -9.43 18.18 32.99
C ASN A 288 -9.26 16.87 33.80
N ILE A 289 -8.95 17.04 35.10
CA ILE A 289 -8.65 15.92 35.98
C ILE A 289 -9.86 14.99 36.12
N ALA A 290 -11.05 15.52 36.33
CA ALA A 290 -12.27 14.72 36.53
C ALA A 290 -12.59 13.89 35.29
N GLU A 291 -12.49 14.46 34.09
CA GLU A 291 -12.71 13.78 32.82
C GLU A 291 -11.63 12.72 32.55
N SER A 292 -10.37 13.03 32.86
CA SER A 292 -9.26 12.09 32.73
C SER A 292 -9.42 10.87 33.64
N PHE A 293 -9.81 11.04 34.88
CA PHE A 293 -10.06 9.94 35.82
C PHE A 293 -11.29 9.10 35.45
N THR A 294 -12.30 9.70 34.84
CA THR A 294 -13.48 8.97 34.39
C THR A 294 -13.16 8.01 33.24
N ASN A 295 -12.25 8.42 32.34
CA ASN A 295 -11.99 7.71 31.09
C ASN A 295 -10.70 6.88 31.08
N LEU A 296 -9.75 7.13 31.98
CA LEU A 296 -8.51 6.37 32.06
C LEU A 296 -8.57 5.35 33.20
N GLU A 297 -8.82 4.08 32.87
CA GLU A 297 -8.89 3.00 33.88
C GLU A 297 -7.59 2.88 34.70
N MET A 298 -6.44 3.13 34.08
CA MET A 298 -5.15 3.16 34.77
C MET A 298 -5.10 4.21 35.90
N LEU A 299 -5.77 5.34 35.72
CA LEU A 299 -5.85 6.38 36.76
C LEU A 299 -6.87 6.05 37.83
N LYS A 300 -7.90 5.25 37.53
CA LYS A 300 -8.89 4.79 38.52
C LYS A 300 -8.25 3.96 39.62
N SER A 301 -7.19 3.20 39.31
CA SER A 301 -6.47 2.39 40.29
C SER A 301 -5.52 3.19 41.20
N ILE A 302 -5.10 4.38 40.76
CA ILE A 302 -4.13 5.24 41.49
C ILE A 302 -4.84 6.23 42.41
N ALA A 303 -6.12 6.51 42.21
CA ALA A 303 -6.77 7.65 42.84
C ALA A 303 -8.12 7.38 43.53
N PRO A 304 -8.16 6.68 44.61
CA PRO A 304 -9.23 6.91 45.60
C PRO A 304 -9.27 8.36 46.11
N ILE A 305 -8.14 9.09 46.01
CA ILE A 305 -7.91 10.42 46.60
C ILE A 305 -8.41 11.55 45.67
N ALA A 306 -8.44 11.39 44.35
CA ALA A 306 -8.81 12.47 43.42
C ALA A 306 -10.34 12.66 43.20
N LYS A 307 -11.18 11.85 43.86
CA LYS A 307 -12.62 12.05 43.86
C LYS A 307 -13.12 13.13 44.84
N THR A 308 -12.24 13.70 45.62
CA THR A 308 -12.55 14.66 46.70
C THR A 308 -11.98 16.07 46.47
N ILE A 309 -11.44 16.40 45.29
CA ILE A 309 -10.98 17.75 44.94
C ILE A 309 -11.92 18.38 43.93
#